data_34cc80aac02ae69bcb99d1c11c87e42d
#
_entry.id   34cc80aac02ae69bcb99d1c11c87e42d
#
_cell.length_a   1.000
_cell.length_b   1.000
_cell.length_c   1.000
_cell.angle_alpha   90.00
_cell.angle_beta   90.00
_cell.angle_gamma   90.00
#
_symmetry.space_group_name_H-M   'P 1'
#
loop_
_entity.id
_entity.type
_entity.pdbx_description
1 polymer ?
#
loop_
_entity_poly.entity_id
_entity_poly.type
_entity_poly.pdbx_seq_one_letter_code
_entity_poly.pdbx_strand_id
1 'polypeptide(L)'
;MKFIFTLGVLSMSIFGNTLELGKLAPNFTLEDQDGNRRMLNDYRGKKVVIYFFPKADTPGWRKQACGLRDNFENYEKLNIEILGISYDSKATLKKFREKYDIQFNFLSDFNKSTGRAYGVSWYFFTSRKTFLIDENGILIHTIDSVDINTHASDIITLFEKEKS
;
A
#
# COMPACT_ATOMS: atom_id res chain seq x y z
N MET A 1 -59.75 -17.17 -2.60
CA MET A 1 -58.80 -16.51 -1.69
C MET A 1 -57.42 -16.98 -2.08
N LYS A 2 -56.67 -16.18 -2.90
CA LYS A 2 -55.34 -16.54 -3.42
C LYS A 2 -54.33 -15.84 -2.59
N PHE A 3 -53.53 -16.57 -1.80
CA PHE A 3 -52.38 -16.03 -1.10
C PHE A 3 -51.19 -15.94 -2.08
N ILE A 4 -50.77 -14.72 -2.39
CA ILE A 4 -49.54 -14.46 -3.15
C ILE A 4 -48.43 -14.38 -2.14
N PHE A 5 -47.55 -15.40 -2.10
CA PHE A 5 -46.28 -15.33 -1.37
C PHE A 5 -45.28 -14.54 -2.22
N THR A 6 -45.04 -13.31 -1.83
CA THR A 6 -43.94 -12.51 -2.39
C THR A 6 -42.66 -12.99 -1.76
N LEU A 7 -41.85 -13.74 -2.50
CA LEU A 7 -40.51 -14.14 -2.12
C LEU A 7 -39.60 -12.87 -2.20
N GLY A 8 -39.35 -12.24 -1.09
CA GLY A 8 -38.36 -11.17 -0.98
C GLY A 8 -36.97 -11.76 -1.22
N VAL A 9 -36.41 -11.50 -2.39
CA VAL A 9 -35.00 -11.79 -2.67
C VAL A 9 -34.17 -10.78 -1.86
N LEU A 10 -33.66 -11.23 -0.72
CA LEU A 10 -32.68 -10.49 0.05
C LEU A 10 -31.36 -10.50 -0.75
N SER A 11 -31.14 -9.45 -1.53
CA SER A 11 -29.87 -9.20 -2.20
C SER A 11 -28.83 -8.91 -1.12
N MET A 12 -28.13 -9.95 -0.68
CA MET A 12 -26.88 -9.77 0.06
C MET A 12 -25.84 -9.20 -0.93
N SER A 13 -25.74 -7.87 -0.94
CA SER A 13 -24.60 -7.20 -1.55
C SER A 13 -23.36 -7.61 -0.78
N ILE A 14 -22.63 -8.59 -1.31
CA ILE A 14 -21.26 -8.87 -0.90
C ILE A 14 -20.44 -7.70 -1.44
N PHE A 15 -20.36 -6.61 -0.66
CA PHE A 15 -19.41 -5.54 -0.91
C PHE A 15 -18.00 -6.05 -0.54
N GLY A 16 -17.42 -6.89 -1.40
CA GLY A 16 -16.00 -6.96 -1.52
C GLY A 16 -15.57 -5.59 -2.08
N ASN A 17 -14.81 -4.81 -1.31
CA ASN A 17 -14.20 -3.58 -1.82
C ASN A 17 -13.31 -3.97 -3.00
N THR A 18 -13.86 -3.82 -4.21
CA THR A 18 -13.08 -4.00 -5.44
C THR A 18 -12.09 -2.85 -5.50
N LEU A 19 -10.81 -3.19 -5.68
CA LEU A 19 -9.75 -2.19 -5.85
C LEU A 19 -9.94 -1.50 -7.20
N GLU A 20 -10.42 -0.27 -7.18
CA GLU A 20 -10.73 0.52 -8.39
C GLU A 20 -10.15 1.93 -8.26
N LEU A 21 -9.62 2.46 -9.37
CA LEU A 21 -9.21 3.88 -9.44
C LEU A 21 -10.44 4.78 -9.22
N GLY A 22 -10.23 5.87 -8.49
CA GLY A 22 -11.28 6.81 -8.13
C GLY A 22 -12.18 6.37 -6.97
N LYS A 23 -11.90 5.22 -6.35
CA LYS A 23 -12.60 4.73 -5.16
C LYS A 23 -11.71 4.79 -3.92
N LEU A 24 -12.32 4.71 -2.74
CA LEU A 24 -11.57 4.56 -1.50
C LEU A 24 -10.67 3.34 -1.56
N ALA A 25 -9.39 3.52 -1.29
CA ALA A 25 -8.46 2.41 -1.14
C ALA A 25 -8.85 1.54 0.06
N PRO A 26 -8.68 0.20 -0.01
CA PRO A 26 -8.98 -0.69 1.10
C PRO A 26 -8.21 -0.27 2.35
N ASN A 27 -8.93 0.00 3.45
CA ASN A 27 -8.30 0.26 4.74
C ASN A 27 -7.64 -1.01 5.27
N PHE A 28 -6.57 -0.84 6.02
CA PHE A 28 -5.88 -1.91 6.72
C PHE A 28 -5.55 -1.50 8.14
N THR A 29 -5.23 -2.48 8.97
CA THR A 29 -4.64 -2.31 10.29
C THR A 29 -3.49 -3.28 10.39
N LEU A 30 -2.26 -2.77 10.33
CA LEU A 30 -1.02 -3.54 10.40
C LEU A 30 -0.11 -3.00 11.48
N GLU A 31 0.84 -3.81 11.93
CA GLU A 31 1.91 -3.34 12.81
C GLU A 31 3.15 -2.97 11.98
N ASP A 32 3.77 -1.86 12.34
CA ASP A 32 5.05 -1.46 11.78
C ASP A 32 6.22 -2.28 12.38
N GLN A 33 7.43 -2.02 11.92
CA GLN A 33 8.65 -2.69 12.36
C GLN A 33 8.92 -2.57 13.87
N ASP A 34 8.35 -1.59 14.54
CA ASP A 34 8.49 -1.35 15.99
C ASP A 34 7.28 -1.84 16.78
N GLY A 35 6.28 -2.44 16.11
CA GLY A 35 5.05 -2.98 16.73
C GLY A 35 3.95 -1.95 16.94
N ASN A 36 4.07 -0.73 16.41
CA ASN A 36 3.01 0.27 16.46
C ASN A 36 1.93 -0.03 15.43
N ARG A 37 0.68 0.08 15.84
CA ARG A 37 -0.47 -0.06 14.91
C ARG A 37 -0.51 1.09 13.94
N ARG A 38 -0.68 0.76 12.66
CA ARG A 38 -0.86 1.71 11.57
C ARG A 38 -2.11 1.34 10.78
N MET A 39 -2.97 2.32 10.54
CA MET A 39 -4.16 2.18 9.71
C MET A 39 -4.07 3.16 8.55
N LEU A 40 -4.53 2.78 7.36
CA LEU A 40 -4.55 3.71 6.23
C LEU A 40 -5.35 4.99 6.57
N ASN A 41 -6.45 4.84 7.31
CA ASN A 41 -7.28 5.98 7.72
C ASN A 41 -6.57 7.01 8.60
N ASP A 42 -5.47 6.64 9.28
CA ASP A 42 -4.68 7.57 10.11
C ASP A 42 -3.94 8.62 9.26
N TYR A 43 -3.79 8.36 7.97
CA TYR A 43 -3.08 9.22 7.02
C TYR A 43 -3.97 10.16 6.22
N ARG A 44 -5.25 10.33 6.59
CA ARG A 44 -6.13 11.32 5.96
C ARG A 44 -5.51 12.71 6.03
N GLY A 45 -5.56 13.46 4.93
CA GLY A 45 -4.88 14.75 4.80
C GLY A 45 -3.45 14.66 4.26
N LYS A 46 -2.92 13.45 4.11
CA LYS A 46 -1.64 13.17 3.45
C LYS A 46 -1.85 12.32 2.19
N LYS A 47 -1.01 12.52 1.20
CA LYS A 47 -0.84 11.56 0.11
C LYS A 47 -0.11 10.34 0.65
N VAL A 48 -0.52 9.15 0.23
CA VAL A 48 0.08 7.89 0.69
C VAL A 48 0.55 7.08 -0.50
N VAL A 49 1.77 6.60 -0.42
CA VAL A 49 2.32 5.59 -1.31
C VAL A 49 2.40 4.27 -0.55
N ILE A 50 1.67 3.29 -1.01
CA ILE A 50 1.80 1.91 -0.55
C ILE A 50 2.57 1.13 -1.61
N TYR A 51 3.71 0.56 -1.25
CA TYR A 51 4.39 -0.34 -2.15
C TYR A 51 4.56 -1.73 -1.53
N PHE A 52 4.08 -2.73 -2.25
CA PHE A 52 4.24 -4.13 -1.86
C PHE A 52 5.54 -4.69 -2.40
N PHE A 53 6.17 -5.52 -1.58
CA PHE A 53 7.43 -6.13 -1.92
C PHE A 53 7.52 -7.60 -1.47
N PRO A 54 8.18 -8.49 -2.26
CA PRO A 54 8.17 -9.92 -1.98
C PRO A 54 8.89 -10.28 -0.69
N LYS A 55 10.09 -9.74 -0.48
CA LYS A 55 10.94 -10.11 0.67
C LYS A 55 12.02 -9.06 0.93
N ALA A 56 12.21 -8.67 2.20
CA ALA A 56 13.27 -7.76 2.62
C ALA A 56 14.67 -8.30 2.30
N ASP A 57 15.59 -7.37 2.09
CA ASP A 57 17.05 -7.62 1.87
C ASP A 57 17.42 -8.46 0.64
N THR A 58 16.53 -8.57 -0.36
CA THR A 58 16.92 -9.08 -1.68
C THR A 58 17.45 -7.93 -2.55
N PRO A 59 18.37 -8.18 -3.53
CA PRO A 59 19.06 -7.11 -4.28
C PRO A 59 18.14 -6.07 -4.93
N GLY A 60 17.07 -6.49 -5.58
CA GLY A 60 16.10 -5.57 -6.21
C GLY A 60 15.32 -4.73 -5.20
N TRP A 61 15.08 -5.23 -4.00
CA TRP A 61 14.41 -4.52 -2.93
C TRP A 61 15.24 -3.49 -2.25
N ARG A 62 16.46 -3.89 -1.95
CA ARG A 62 17.44 -2.96 -1.41
C ARG A 62 17.57 -1.75 -2.30
N LYS A 63 17.72 -1.95 -3.61
CA LYS A 63 17.85 -0.84 -4.56
C LYS A 63 16.59 0.04 -4.59
N GLN A 64 15.40 -0.55 -4.59
CA GLN A 64 14.15 0.21 -4.58
C GLN A 64 13.97 1.00 -3.28
N ALA A 65 14.16 0.36 -2.12
CA ALA A 65 14.03 1.01 -0.82
C ALA A 65 15.07 2.13 -0.63
N CYS A 66 16.31 1.92 -1.08
CA CYS A 66 17.34 2.96 -1.04
C CYS A 66 17.00 4.13 -1.98
N GLY A 67 16.44 3.87 -3.16
CA GLY A 67 15.98 4.94 -4.06
C GLY A 67 14.86 5.79 -3.45
N LEU A 68 13.92 5.17 -2.75
CA LEU A 68 12.87 5.89 -2.01
C LEU A 68 13.46 6.66 -0.82
N ARG A 69 14.38 6.07 -0.07
CA ARG A 69 15.11 6.74 1.02
C ARG A 69 15.82 7.99 0.53
N ASP A 70 16.54 7.91 -0.56
CA ASP A 70 17.34 9.02 -1.11
C ASP A 70 16.47 10.19 -1.57
N ASN A 71 15.19 9.96 -1.83
CA ASN A 71 14.19 10.97 -2.16
C ASN A 71 13.27 11.36 -0.99
N PHE A 72 13.54 10.91 0.22
CA PHE A 72 12.64 11.06 1.37
C PHE A 72 12.31 12.52 1.69
N GLU A 73 13.28 13.42 1.66
CA GLU A 73 13.06 14.86 1.90
C GLU A 73 12.07 15.47 0.88
N ASN A 74 12.11 15.01 -0.38
CA ASN A 74 11.18 15.48 -1.40
C ASN A 74 9.75 14.99 -1.11
N TYR A 75 9.60 13.77 -0.64
CA TYR A 75 8.30 13.23 -0.24
C TYR A 75 7.73 14.00 0.97
N GLU A 76 8.55 14.32 1.98
CA GLU A 76 8.11 15.14 3.11
C GLU A 76 7.64 16.52 2.67
N LYS A 77 8.41 17.22 1.83
CA LYS A 77 8.02 18.54 1.27
C LYS A 77 6.71 18.51 0.50
N LEU A 78 6.39 17.39 -0.15
CA LEU A 78 5.17 17.20 -0.93
C LEU A 78 4.01 16.61 -0.10
N ASN A 79 4.20 16.42 1.21
CA ASN A 79 3.26 15.78 2.13
C ASN A 79 2.86 14.36 1.69
N ILE A 80 3.86 13.57 1.28
CA ILE A 80 3.71 12.19 0.86
C ILE A 80 4.27 11.26 1.93
N GLU A 81 3.45 10.34 2.42
CA GLU A 81 3.85 9.24 3.30
C GLU A 81 4.19 8.00 2.47
N ILE A 82 5.28 7.34 2.80
CA ILE A 82 5.71 6.08 2.16
C ILE A 82 5.51 4.93 3.13
N LEU A 83 4.81 3.89 2.70
CA LEU A 83 4.57 2.67 3.46
C LEU A 83 4.99 1.45 2.63
N GLY A 84 5.99 0.73 3.09
CA GLY A 84 6.40 -0.54 2.48
C GLY A 84 5.68 -1.70 3.17
N ILE A 85 5.03 -2.58 2.41
CA ILE A 85 4.27 -3.72 2.96
C ILE A 85 4.81 -5.04 2.42
N SER A 86 5.09 -5.98 3.31
CA SER A 86 5.44 -7.36 2.95
C SER A 86 4.90 -8.37 3.96
N TYR A 87 5.10 -9.65 3.66
CA TYR A 87 4.78 -10.76 4.57
C TYR A 87 5.90 -11.07 5.57
N ASP A 88 7.00 -10.32 5.53
CA ASP A 88 8.09 -10.45 6.48
C ASP A 88 7.66 -10.13 7.90
N SER A 89 8.34 -10.75 8.87
CA SER A 89 8.12 -10.43 10.28
C SER A 89 8.59 -9.00 10.62
N LYS A 90 8.00 -8.41 11.65
CA LYS A 90 8.42 -7.10 12.19
C LYS A 90 9.92 -7.06 12.48
N ALA A 91 10.48 -8.11 13.07
CA ALA A 91 11.89 -8.19 13.37
C ALA A 91 12.78 -8.15 12.13
N THR A 92 12.36 -8.82 11.03
CA THR A 92 13.06 -8.76 9.75
C THR A 92 12.99 -7.38 9.14
N LEU A 93 11.82 -6.76 9.15
CA LEU A 93 11.61 -5.39 8.64
C LEU A 93 12.42 -4.35 9.44
N LYS A 94 12.49 -4.50 10.76
CA LYS A 94 13.30 -3.63 11.62
C LYS A 94 14.78 -3.70 11.27
N LYS A 95 15.33 -4.89 11.17
CA LYS A 95 16.72 -5.11 10.76
C LYS A 95 17.01 -4.51 9.39
N PHE A 96 16.10 -4.65 8.44
CA PHE A 96 16.25 -4.10 7.10
C PHE A 96 16.25 -2.57 7.14
N ARG A 97 15.30 -1.95 7.86
CA ARG A 97 15.20 -0.50 8.04
C ARG A 97 16.45 0.09 8.65
N GLU A 98 16.95 -0.51 9.73
CA GLU A 98 18.16 -0.07 10.43
C GLU A 98 19.42 -0.24 9.58
N LYS A 99 19.56 -1.39 8.91
CA LYS A 99 20.73 -1.70 8.07
C LYS A 99 20.95 -0.70 6.94
N TYR A 100 19.89 -0.15 6.38
CA TYR A 100 19.94 0.77 5.24
C TYR A 100 19.56 2.21 5.58
N ASP A 101 19.41 2.53 6.85
CA ASP A 101 19.05 3.87 7.35
C ASP A 101 17.81 4.44 6.65
N ILE A 102 16.73 3.64 6.62
CA ILE A 102 15.49 4.02 5.95
C ILE A 102 14.57 4.75 6.92
N GLN A 103 14.08 5.94 6.54
CA GLN A 103 13.29 6.81 7.41
C GLN A 103 11.81 6.46 7.46
N PHE A 104 11.23 5.92 6.37
CA PHE A 104 9.82 5.55 6.32
C PHE A 104 9.53 4.19 6.97
N ASN A 105 8.24 3.89 7.17
CA ASN A 105 7.80 2.70 7.87
C ASN A 105 7.59 1.50 6.94
N PHE A 106 7.92 0.34 7.48
CA PHE A 106 7.56 -0.96 6.92
C PHE A 106 6.45 -1.60 7.76
N LEU A 107 5.45 -2.16 7.10
CA LEU A 107 4.32 -2.81 7.73
C LEU A 107 4.35 -4.30 7.47
N SER A 108 4.12 -5.09 8.51
CA SER A 108 4.08 -6.55 8.42
C SER A 108 2.66 -7.04 8.15
N ASP A 109 2.42 -7.54 6.95
CA ASP A 109 1.16 -8.21 6.57
C ASP A 109 1.30 -9.73 6.69
N PHE A 110 1.72 -10.18 7.88
CA PHE A 110 2.03 -11.59 8.14
C PHE A 110 0.86 -12.54 7.85
N ASN A 111 -0.37 -12.10 8.10
CA ASN A 111 -1.60 -12.87 7.80
C ASN A 111 -2.08 -12.73 6.35
N LYS A 112 -1.39 -11.92 5.52
CA LYS A 112 -1.65 -11.72 4.09
C LYS A 112 -3.00 -11.06 3.76
N SER A 113 -3.67 -10.47 4.73
CA SER A 113 -5.02 -9.90 4.55
C SER A 113 -4.99 -8.67 3.65
N THR A 114 -4.01 -7.79 3.86
CA THR A 114 -3.85 -6.58 3.07
C THR A 114 -3.41 -6.89 1.65
N GLY A 115 -2.45 -7.80 1.47
CA GLY A 115 -2.03 -8.25 0.14
C GLY A 115 -3.17 -8.86 -0.67
N ARG A 116 -4.09 -9.59 -0.03
CA ARG A 116 -5.31 -10.08 -0.69
C ARG A 116 -6.26 -8.95 -1.08
N ALA A 117 -6.50 -7.99 -0.18
CA ALA A 117 -7.37 -6.84 -0.45
C ALA A 117 -6.87 -5.96 -1.60
N TYR A 118 -5.54 -5.83 -1.74
CA TYR A 118 -4.89 -5.08 -2.82
C TYR A 118 -4.59 -5.92 -4.07
N GLY A 119 -5.00 -7.19 -4.12
CA GLY A 119 -4.82 -8.05 -5.29
C GLY A 119 -3.36 -8.36 -5.63
N VAL A 120 -2.46 -8.29 -4.65
CA VAL A 120 -1.01 -8.54 -4.83
C VAL A 120 -0.52 -9.84 -4.22
N SER A 121 -1.43 -10.61 -3.62
CA SER A 121 -1.07 -11.82 -2.87
C SER A 121 -0.71 -12.97 -3.79
N TRP A 122 0.49 -13.54 -3.60
CA TRP A 122 0.94 -14.82 -4.10
C TRP A 122 1.09 -15.80 -2.94
N TYR A 123 1.30 -17.08 -3.21
CA TYR A 123 1.33 -18.12 -2.17
C TYR A 123 2.24 -17.79 -0.99
N PHE A 124 3.47 -17.34 -1.24
CA PHE A 124 4.48 -17.09 -0.19
C PHE A 124 4.99 -15.65 -0.14
N PHE A 125 4.68 -14.82 -1.14
CA PHE A 125 5.16 -13.44 -1.26
C PHE A 125 4.15 -12.56 -1.96
N THR A 126 4.36 -11.25 -1.94
CA THR A 126 3.57 -10.29 -2.71
C THR A 126 4.17 -10.07 -4.10
N SER A 127 3.34 -9.72 -5.07
CA SER A 127 3.83 -9.12 -6.32
C SER A 127 4.34 -7.71 -6.06
N ARG A 128 5.22 -7.22 -6.94
CA ARG A 128 5.78 -5.87 -6.85
C ARG A 128 4.81 -4.88 -7.48
N LYS A 129 4.04 -4.19 -6.65
CA LYS A 129 3.07 -3.17 -7.09
C LYS A 129 3.09 -1.97 -6.15
N THR A 130 2.80 -0.80 -6.69
CA THR A 130 2.73 0.44 -5.95
C THR A 130 1.38 1.10 -6.18
N PHE A 131 0.79 1.62 -5.12
CA PHE A 131 -0.52 2.27 -5.12
C PHE A 131 -0.36 3.69 -4.59
N LEU A 132 -0.87 4.66 -5.35
CA LEU A 132 -0.87 6.07 -4.98
C LEU A 132 -2.28 6.46 -4.52
N ILE A 133 -2.36 7.05 -3.34
CA ILE A 133 -3.59 7.39 -2.66
C ILE A 133 -3.55 8.88 -2.32
N ASP A 134 -4.63 9.60 -2.60
CA ASP A 134 -4.73 11.03 -2.32
C ASP A 134 -5.04 11.32 -0.85
N GLU A 135 -5.13 12.61 -0.49
CA GLU A 135 -5.42 13.10 0.86
C GLU A 135 -6.79 12.66 1.39
N ASN A 136 -7.72 12.31 0.50
CA ASN A 136 -9.05 11.80 0.82
C ASN A 136 -9.11 10.27 0.95
N GLY A 137 -7.98 9.58 0.73
CA GLY A 137 -7.89 8.13 0.74
C GLY A 137 -8.39 7.47 -0.53
N ILE A 138 -8.50 8.21 -1.61
CA ILE A 138 -8.90 7.71 -2.93
C ILE A 138 -7.68 7.14 -3.65
N LEU A 139 -7.82 5.93 -4.19
CA LEU A 139 -6.81 5.33 -5.06
C LEU A 139 -6.79 6.08 -6.39
N ILE A 140 -5.71 6.80 -6.67
CA ILE A 140 -5.58 7.62 -7.87
C ILE A 140 -4.71 6.98 -8.95
N HIS A 141 -3.77 6.11 -8.57
CA HIS A 141 -2.90 5.46 -9.53
C HIS A 141 -2.35 4.13 -9.02
N THR A 142 -2.03 3.22 -9.97
CA THR A 142 -1.36 1.94 -9.70
C THR A 142 -0.17 1.78 -10.63
N ILE A 143 0.99 1.43 -10.06
CA ILE A 143 2.18 1.06 -10.82
C ILE A 143 2.33 -0.46 -10.76
N ASP A 144 1.95 -1.15 -11.82
CA ASP A 144 1.97 -2.62 -11.89
C ASP A 144 3.35 -3.18 -12.30
N SER A 145 4.13 -2.40 -13.04
CA SER A 145 5.49 -2.74 -13.45
C SER A 145 6.44 -1.66 -12.97
N VAL A 146 7.14 -1.96 -11.88
CA VAL A 146 8.04 -1.01 -11.23
C VAL A 146 9.42 -1.07 -11.87
N ASP A 147 9.85 0.02 -12.51
CA ASP A 147 11.26 0.25 -12.82
C ASP A 147 11.96 0.78 -11.58
N ILE A 148 12.87 -0.04 -11.04
CA ILE A 148 13.58 0.29 -9.79
C ILE A 148 14.43 1.56 -9.93
N ASN A 149 14.87 1.91 -11.14
CA ASN A 149 15.74 3.06 -11.36
C ASN A 149 14.97 4.38 -11.34
N THR A 150 13.73 4.39 -11.79
CA THR A 150 12.89 5.59 -11.91
C THR A 150 11.76 5.66 -10.89
N HIS A 151 11.51 4.57 -10.16
CA HIS A 151 10.35 4.44 -9.27
C HIS A 151 10.14 5.64 -8.34
N ALA A 152 11.21 6.14 -7.73
CA ALA A 152 11.12 7.28 -6.81
C ALA A 152 10.67 8.57 -7.51
N SER A 153 11.19 8.86 -8.69
CA SER A 153 10.80 10.03 -9.49
C SER A 153 9.43 9.87 -10.13
N ASP A 154 9.07 8.66 -10.54
CA ASP A 154 7.77 8.36 -11.15
C ASP A 154 6.62 8.66 -10.16
N ILE A 155 6.78 8.29 -8.90
CA ILE A 155 5.82 8.60 -7.83
C ILE A 155 5.56 10.11 -7.74
N ILE A 156 6.61 10.93 -7.70
CA ILE A 156 6.50 12.37 -7.60
C ILE A 156 5.78 12.93 -8.84
N THR A 157 6.22 12.53 -10.02
CA THR A 157 5.62 12.96 -11.29
C THR A 157 4.13 12.63 -11.38
N LEU A 158 3.72 11.46 -10.92
CA LEU A 158 2.33 11.04 -10.94
C LEU A 158 1.46 11.90 -10.02
N PHE A 159 1.91 12.20 -8.80
CA PHE A 159 1.19 13.10 -7.90
C PHE A 159 1.12 14.54 -8.39
N GLU A 160 2.12 15.00 -9.14
CA GLU A 160 2.11 16.35 -9.73
C GLU A 160 1.08 16.46 -10.86
N LYS A 161 0.94 15.42 -11.68
CA LYS A 161 -0.06 15.39 -12.78
C LYS A 161 -1.50 15.41 -12.29
N GLU A 162 -1.80 14.86 -11.13
CA GLU A 162 -3.15 14.87 -10.53
C GLU A 162 -3.59 16.27 -10.06
N LYS A 163 -2.65 17.23 -9.97
CA LYS A 163 -2.96 18.62 -9.58
C LYS A 163 -3.32 19.52 -10.77
N SER A 164 -3.14 19.03 -12.02
CA SER A 164 -3.37 19.77 -13.25
C SER A 164 -4.76 19.53 -13.81
#